data_4cec5619e79259d0cc8f2d86f39dc152
#
_entry.id   4cec5619e79259d0cc8f2d86f39dc152
#
_cell.length_a   1.000
_cell.length_b   1.000
_cell.length_c   1.000
_cell.angle_alpha   90.00
_cell.angle_beta   90.00
_cell.angle_gamma   90.00
#
_symmetry.space_group_name_H-M   'P 1'
#
loop_
_entity.id
_entity.type
_entity.pdbx_description
1 polymer ?
#
loop_
_entity_poly.entity_id
_entity_poly.type
_entity_poly.pdbx_seq_one_letter_code
_entity_poly.pdbx_strand_id
1 'polypeptide(L)'
;MLNKYQWEEGDMFVDDTNNLALHYYQGQWISNKGEEGLKKFSLTYADSYRVKSVEAKQMEVQGDILRQRIYRVIPVQKGWNYIGYSPAINLPVSTALSDYYDEAEDGDVIKSRTEFAMFSVTGDKKEWKGNLRYMKPGEGYMLKRKKETATTFTYAYYEPNSTYFDDGNSLSRELTMDEAEYSNTMSLTATVNGVEMESGDRLLAMNGAEIVGEGSVADDGLVYVSISGDKRLPLSFAIERGEDIVATTGEVLVYEPNGISGSPKEPTAINFVKNENTLMQEGWYTLQGVKLPTAPERSGVYILNGRKQVVR
;
A
#
# COMPACT_ATOMS: atom_id res chain seq x y z
N MET A 1 14.13 3.07 22.98
CA MET A 1 13.16 2.09 22.48
C MET A 1 13.81 1.09 21.54
N LEU A 2 14.49 1.50 20.47
CA LEU A 2 15.11 0.60 19.48
C LEU A 2 16.11 -0.40 20.06
N ASN A 3 16.80 -0.07 21.13
CA ASN A 3 17.82 -0.94 21.77
C ASN A 3 17.27 -2.18 22.52
N LYS A 4 15.95 -2.37 22.55
CA LYS A 4 15.32 -3.52 23.22
C LYS A 4 15.13 -4.72 22.28
N TYR A 5 15.35 -4.55 21.00
CA TYR A 5 15.07 -5.56 19.97
C TYR A 5 16.37 -6.11 19.38
N GLN A 6 16.32 -7.33 18.88
CA GLN A 6 17.42 -7.88 18.09
C GLN A 6 17.36 -7.30 16.69
N TRP A 7 18.27 -6.40 16.40
CA TRP A 7 18.47 -5.80 15.09
C TRP A 7 19.58 -6.52 14.36
N GLU A 8 19.47 -6.57 13.05
CA GLU A 8 20.42 -7.21 12.18
C GLU A 8 21.05 -6.20 11.24
N GLU A 9 22.26 -6.53 10.79
CA GLU A 9 22.98 -5.68 9.84
C GLU A 9 22.19 -5.50 8.55
N GLY A 10 21.85 -4.26 8.23
CA GLY A 10 21.01 -3.90 7.09
C GLY A 10 19.57 -3.51 7.46
N ASP A 11 19.14 -3.71 8.71
CA ASP A 11 17.86 -3.16 9.18
C ASP A 11 17.88 -1.63 9.13
N MET A 12 16.73 -1.04 8.79
CA MET A 12 16.61 0.41 8.60
C MET A 12 15.33 0.96 9.20
N PHE A 13 15.41 2.20 9.71
CA PHE A 13 14.28 3.07 9.98
C PHE A 13 14.38 4.32 9.10
N VAL A 14 13.27 4.71 8.49
CA VAL A 14 13.19 5.92 7.67
C VAL A 14 12.07 6.81 8.20
N ASP A 15 12.44 8.02 8.55
CA ASP A 15 11.56 9.14 8.85
C ASP A 15 11.53 10.06 7.62
N ASP A 16 10.54 9.86 6.78
CA ASP A 16 10.40 10.62 5.54
C ASP A 16 10.05 12.08 5.81
N THR A 17 9.32 12.35 6.89
CA THR A 17 8.94 13.72 7.30
C THR A 17 10.17 14.58 7.55
N ASN A 18 11.19 14.02 8.20
CA ASN A 18 12.43 14.74 8.54
C ASN A 18 13.60 14.43 7.60
N ASN A 19 13.37 13.62 6.55
CA ASN A 19 14.40 13.14 5.64
C ASN A 19 15.58 12.51 6.39
N LEU A 20 15.27 11.59 7.30
CA LEU A 20 16.21 10.96 8.20
C LEU A 20 16.13 9.44 8.05
N ALA A 21 17.27 8.80 7.84
CA ALA A 21 17.36 7.35 7.76
C ALA A 21 18.39 6.84 8.79
N LEU A 22 18.00 5.83 9.54
CA LEU A 22 18.85 5.08 10.45
C LEU A 22 19.12 3.70 9.85
N HIS A 23 20.39 3.28 9.86
CA HIS A 23 20.83 1.96 9.45
C HIS A 23 21.48 1.26 10.64
N TYR A 24 21.14 -0.02 10.84
CA TYR A 24 21.83 -0.85 11.81
C TYR A 24 23.08 -1.45 11.17
N TYR A 25 24.27 -1.13 11.73
CA TYR A 25 25.54 -1.55 11.19
C TYR A 25 26.55 -1.75 12.32
N GLN A 26 27.27 -2.87 12.30
CA GLN A 26 28.28 -3.22 13.32
C GLN A 26 27.80 -3.08 14.78
N GLY A 27 26.57 -3.53 15.05
CA GLY A 27 26.00 -3.52 16.39
C GLY A 27 25.47 -2.18 16.88
N GLN A 28 25.37 -1.17 16.00
CA GLN A 28 24.89 0.18 16.35
C GLN A 28 24.04 0.81 15.24
N TRP A 29 23.18 1.74 15.64
CA TRP A 29 22.45 2.57 14.70
C TRP A 29 23.33 3.72 14.21
N ILE A 30 23.40 3.90 12.91
CA ILE A 30 24.06 5.05 12.25
C ILE A 30 23.01 5.82 11.42
N SER A 31 23.14 7.14 11.37
CA SER A 31 22.23 8.00 10.62
C SER A 31 22.88 8.51 9.34
N ASN A 32 22.05 8.69 8.28
CA ASN A 32 22.45 9.38 7.05
C ASN A 32 22.89 10.85 7.29
N LYS A 33 22.59 11.40 8.48
CA LYS A 33 22.97 12.76 8.92
C LYS A 33 24.01 12.72 10.07
N GLY A 34 24.70 11.59 10.27
CA GLY A 34 25.68 11.42 11.32
C GLY A 34 25.09 11.46 12.74
N GLU A 35 25.92 11.79 13.73
CA GLU A 35 25.51 11.84 15.15
C GLU A 35 24.34 12.81 15.43
N GLU A 36 24.28 13.93 14.71
CA GLU A 36 23.16 14.88 14.85
C GLU A 36 21.83 14.26 14.45
N GLY A 37 21.81 13.44 13.39
CA GLY A 37 20.63 12.73 12.96
C GLY A 37 20.15 11.72 14.01
N LEU A 38 21.07 10.98 14.63
CA LEU A 38 20.74 10.06 15.73
C LEU A 38 20.13 10.79 16.92
N LYS A 39 20.66 11.96 17.29
CA LYS A 39 20.12 12.76 18.39
C LYS A 39 18.75 13.37 18.11
N LYS A 40 18.44 13.63 16.83
CA LYS A 40 17.17 14.23 16.39
C LYS A 40 16.10 13.19 16.10
N PHE A 41 16.45 11.92 15.93
CA PHE A 41 15.47 10.86 15.67
C PHE A 41 14.59 10.65 16.89
N SER A 42 13.29 10.85 16.69
CA SER A 42 12.27 10.66 17.72
C SER A 42 10.99 10.11 17.09
N LEU A 43 10.44 9.07 17.66
CA LEU A 43 9.14 8.56 17.24
C LEU A 43 8.04 9.46 17.82
N THR A 44 7.16 9.94 16.95
CA THR A 44 5.99 10.75 17.32
C THR A 44 4.69 10.01 16.95
N TYR A 45 3.61 10.38 17.58
CA TYR A 45 2.28 9.81 17.25
C TYR A 45 1.72 10.34 15.93
N ALA A 46 2.22 11.49 15.48
CA ALA A 46 1.72 12.19 14.30
C ALA A 46 2.34 11.66 13.00
N ASP A 47 3.54 11.10 13.08
CA ASP A 47 4.30 10.65 11.92
C ASP A 47 4.21 9.14 11.73
N SER A 48 4.35 8.70 10.49
CA SER A 48 4.61 7.29 10.17
C SER A 48 6.06 7.09 9.77
N TYR A 49 6.54 5.88 10.01
CA TYR A 49 7.93 5.50 9.77
C TYR A 49 7.96 4.25 8.87
N ARG A 50 8.89 4.23 7.93
CA ARG A 50 9.16 3.02 7.17
C ARG A 50 10.23 2.21 7.88
N VAL A 51 9.97 0.94 8.07
CA VAL A 51 10.94 0.00 8.64
C VAL A 51 11.26 -1.05 7.59
N LYS A 52 12.55 -1.22 7.31
CA LYS A 52 13.05 -2.34 6.53
C LYS A 52 13.74 -3.31 7.48
N SER A 53 13.31 -4.55 7.44
CA SER A 53 13.97 -5.64 8.15
C SER A 53 14.58 -6.62 7.13
N VAL A 54 15.75 -7.13 7.41
CA VAL A 54 16.41 -8.15 6.57
C VAL A 54 15.80 -9.52 6.77
N GLU A 55 15.12 -9.75 7.91
CA GLU A 55 14.34 -10.94 8.19
C GLU A 55 12.97 -10.56 8.76
N ALA A 56 11.96 -11.40 8.53
CA ALA A 56 10.65 -11.24 9.15
C ALA A 56 10.80 -11.34 10.68
N LYS A 57 10.31 -10.34 11.40
CA LYS A 57 10.38 -10.29 12.87
C LYS A 57 9.17 -9.63 13.47
N GLN A 58 8.90 -9.96 14.73
CA GLN A 58 7.85 -9.35 15.52
C GLN A 58 8.45 -8.36 16.51
N MET A 59 7.79 -7.24 16.67
CA MET A 59 8.17 -6.20 17.60
C MET A 59 6.98 -5.85 18.51
N GLU A 60 7.16 -5.98 19.81
CA GLU A 60 6.18 -5.54 20.79
C GLU A 60 6.43 -4.07 21.16
N VAL A 61 5.41 -3.24 21.00
CA VAL A 61 5.46 -1.83 21.38
C VAL A 61 4.49 -1.59 22.53
N GLN A 62 5.01 -1.08 23.63
CA GLN A 62 4.22 -0.68 24.80
C GLN A 62 4.18 0.83 24.93
N GLY A 63 3.02 1.39 25.22
CA GLY A 63 2.83 2.82 25.40
C GLY A 63 1.45 3.17 25.94
N ASP A 64 1.29 4.43 26.32
CA ASP A 64 0.03 4.94 26.80
C ASP A 64 -0.90 5.34 25.67
N ILE A 65 -2.21 5.17 25.88
CA ILE A 65 -3.23 5.62 24.93
C ILE A 65 -3.33 7.15 25.00
N LEU A 66 -3.21 7.80 23.83
CA LEU A 66 -3.44 9.24 23.73
C LEU A 66 -4.93 9.56 23.85
N ARG A 67 -5.42 9.83 25.06
CA ARG A 67 -6.83 10.09 25.35
C ARG A 67 -7.29 11.50 25.00
N GLN A 68 -6.43 12.50 25.16
CA GLN A 68 -6.78 13.89 24.92
C GLN A 68 -6.68 14.28 23.45
N ARG A 69 -7.72 14.89 22.91
CA ARG A 69 -7.78 15.33 21.49
C ARG A 69 -6.62 16.24 21.09
N ILE A 70 -6.18 17.12 21.97
CA ILE A 70 -5.09 18.07 21.73
C ILE A 70 -3.74 17.40 21.42
N TYR A 71 -3.56 16.16 21.86
CA TYR A 71 -2.33 15.38 21.61
C TYR A 71 -2.43 14.49 20.37
N ARG A 72 -3.47 14.67 19.54
CA ARG A 72 -3.73 13.83 18.36
C ARG A 72 -3.84 14.65 17.08
N VAL A 73 -3.32 15.87 17.12
CA VAL A 73 -3.32 16.78 15.97
C VAL A 73 -2.29 16.30 14.94
N ILE A 74 -2.74 16.07 13.73
CA ILE A 74 -1.93 15.66 12.59
C ILE A 74 -1.77 16.86 11.65
N PRO A 75 -0.56 17.42 11.51
CA PRO A 75 -0.31 18.46 10.53
C PRO A 75 -0.20 17.85 9.13
N VAL A 76 -0.80 18.53 8.14
CA VAL A 76 -0.70 18.14 6.74
C VAL A 76 -0.48 19.35 5.84
N GLN A 77 0.36 19.18 4.83
CA GLN A 77 0.70 20.17 3.84
C GLN A 77 0.51 19.61 2.42
N LYS A 78 0.58 20.45 1.40
CA LYS A 78 0.54 19.99 0.02
C LYS A 78 1.57 18.91 -0.26
N GLY A 79 1.18 17.90 -1.05
CA GLY A 79 2.00 16.76 -1.40
C GLY A 79 1.80 15.59 -0.43
N TRP A 80 2.77 14.70 -0.37
CA TRP A 80 2.72 13.53 0.49
C TRP A 80 3.08 13.87 1.94
N ASN A 81 2.25 13.39 2.86
CA ASN A 81 2.43 13.48 4.32
C ASN A 81 2.46 12.06 4.86
N TYR A 82 3.47 11.74 5.67
CA TYR A 82 3.62 10.45 6.33
C TYR A 82 2.98 10.55 7.72
N ILE A 83 1.80 9.98 7.88
CA ILE A 83 0.96 10.17 9.07
C ILE A 83 0.83 8.88 9.89
N GLY A 84 1.02 8.99 11.21
CA GLY A 84 0.80 7.92 12.16
C GLY A 84 -0.69 7.77 12.49
N TYR A 85 -1.17 6.55 12.69
CA TYR A 85 -2.54 6.30 13.12
C TYR A 85 -2.56 6.04 14.63
N SER A 86 -2.97 7.05 15.40
CA SER A 86 -2.97 7.02 16.87
C SER A 86 -4.22 6.45 17.56
N PRO A 87 -5.41 6.29 16.93
CA PRO A 87 -6.54 5.61 17.58
C PRO A 87 -6.23 4.16 17.93
N ALA A 88 -6.82 3.68 19.02
CA ALA A 88 -6.60 2.31 19.52
C ALA A 88 -7.50 1.25 18.87
N ILE A 89 -8.38 1.64 17.96
CA ILE A 89 -9.35 0.77 17.28
C ILE A 89 -9.30 0.97 15.77
N ASN A 90 -9.74 -0.04 15.03
CA ASN A 90 -9.93 0.08 13.59
C ASN A 90 -11.11 1.01 13.31
N LEU A 91 -10.93 1.99 12.44
CA LEU A 91 -12.01 2.89 12.02
C LEU A 91 -12.12 2.88 10.49
N PRO A 92 -13.35 2.93 9.94
CA PRO A 92 -13.53 3.24 8.52
C PRO A 92 -12.77 4.51 8.15
N VAL A 93 -12.16 4.57 6.97
CA VAL A 93 -11.39 5.74 6.50
C VAL A 93 -12.22 7.04 6.63
N SER A 94 -13.50 7.00 6.22
CA SER A 94 -14.42 8.13 6.31
C SER A 94 -14.63 8.62 7.75
N THR A 95 -14.65 7.70 8.71
CA THR A 95 -14.79 8.02 10.13
C THR A 95 -13.48 8.51 10.71
N ALA A 96 -12.39 7.82 10.43
CA ALA A 96 -11.06 8.20 10.92
C ALA A 96 -10.67 9.63 10.48
N LEU A 97 -10.95 9.96 9.22
CA LEU A 97 -10.63 11.26 8.60
C LEU A 97 -11.81 12.24 8.59
N SER A 98 -12.81 12.06 9.48
CA SER A 98 -14.00 12.93 9.50
C SER A 98 -13.67 14.41 9.75
N ASP A 99 -12.67 14.72 10.54
CA ASP A 99 -12.20 16.08 10.81
C ASP A 99 -11.42 16.70 9.62
N TYR A 100 -10.88 15.86 8.73
CA TYR A 100 -10.21 16.27 7.49
C TYR A 100 -11.19 16.45 6.32
N TYR A 101 -12.44 15.99 6.44
CA TYR A 101 -13.41 15.89 5.35
C TYR A 101 -13.69 17.22 4.64
N ASP A 102 -13.83 18.33 5.36
CA ASP A 102 -14.10 19.64 4.80
C ASP A 102 -12.85 20.28 4.16
N GLU A 103 -11.68 19.81 4.55
CA GLU A 103 -10.39 20.23 4.02
C GLU A 103 -9.93 19.42 2.81
N ALA A 104 -10.53 18.22 2.62
CA ALA A 104 -10.16 17.32 1.54
C ALA A 104 -10.66 17.83 0.18
N GLU A 105 -9.85 17.66 -0.85
CA GLU A 105 -10.17 17.97 -2.24
C GLU A 105 -10.27 16.71 -3.09
N ASP A 106 -11.05 16.81 -4.18
CA ASP A 106 -11.18 15.75 -5.17
C ASP A 106 -9.80 15.30 -5.69
N GLY A 107 -9.49 14.02 -5.50
CA GLY A 107 -8.20 13.43 -5.84
C GLY A 107 -7.13 13.48 -4.74
N ASP A 108 -7.46 13.90 -3.49
CA ASP A 108 -6.62 13.59 -2.34
C ASP A 108 -6.58 12.07 -2.14
N VAL A 109 -5.44 11.53 -1.74
CA VAL A 109 -5.24 10.08 -1.62
C VAL A 109 -4.69 9.72 -0.24
N ILE A 110 -5.31 8.76 0.42
CA ILE A 110 -4.76 8.08 1.59
C ILE A 110 -4.35 6.65 1.20
N LYS A 111 -3.15 6.23 1.56
CA LYS A 111 -2.69 4.86 1.31
C LYS A 111 -1.90 4.26 2.46
N SER A 112 -2.05 2.97 2.64
CA SER A 112 -1.13 2.08 3.34
C SER A 112 -0.09 1.54 2.34
N ARG A 113 0.58 0.48 2.69
CA ARG A 113 1.48 -0.22 1.77
C ARG A 113 0.73 -1.01 0.69
N THR A 114 -0.43 -1.59 1.02
CA THR A 114 -1.15 -2.53 0.15
C THR A 114 -2.49 -2.01 -0.34
N GLU A 115 -3.03 -0.97 0.28
CA GLU A 115 -4.38 -0.47 0.01
C GLU A 115 -4.36 1.05 -0.07
N PHE A 116 -5.30 1.62 -0.81
CA PHE A 116 -5.51 3.07 -0.87
C PHE A 116 -6.98 3.44 -1.02
N ALA A 117 -7.28 4.70 -0.68
CA ALA A 117 -8.54 5.34 -1.01
C ALA A 117 -8.28 6.75 -1.55
N MET A 118 -9.12 7.17 -2.49
CA MET A 118 -9.09 8.50 -3.10
C MET A 118 -10.36 9.26 -2.72
N PHE A 119 -10.21 10.51 -2.34
CA PHE A 119 -11.34 11.38 -2.08
C PHE A 119 -11.99 11.78 -3.40
N SER A 120 -13.27 11.48 -3.54
CA SER A 120 -14.05 11.72 -4.75
C SER A 120 -15.20 12.67 -4.44
N VAL A 121 -15.33 13.74 -5.25
CA VAL A 121 -16.40 14.74 -5.15
C VAL A 121 -17.25 14.67 -6.41
N THR A 122 -18.50 14.23 -6.31
CA THR A 122 -19.44 14.12 -7.44
C THR A 122 -20.74 14.87 -7.10
N GLY A 123 -20.91 16.07 -7.65
CA GLY A 123 -21.97 16.97 -7.19
C GLY A 123 -21.78 17.30 -5.72
N ASP A 124 -22.83 17.11 -4.92
CA ASP A 124 -22.80 17.33 -3.47
C ASP A 124 -22.25 16.12 -2.67
N LYS A 125 -22.03 14.99 -3.35
CA LYS A 125 -21.54 13.77 -2.70
C LYS A 125 -20.02 13.81 -2.63
N LYS A 126 -19.50 13.70 -1.42
CA LYS A 126 -18.07 13.57 -1.11
C LYS A 126 -17.84 12.25 -0.40
N GLU A 127 -16.87 11.47 -0.81
CA GLU A 127 -16.58 10.17 -0.21
C GLU A 127 -15.16 9.70 -0.50
N TRP A 128 -14.61 8.87 0.38
CA TRP A 128 -13.41 8.09 0.13
C TRP A 128 -13.77 6.82 -0.65
N LYS A 129 -13.16 6.62 -1.82
CA LYS A 129 -13.33 5.44 -2.68
C LYS A 129 -12.02 4.70 -2.84
N GLY A 130 -12.05 3.38 -2.71
CA GLY A 130 -10.86 2.55 -2.84
C GLY A 130 -11.01 1.22 -2.11
N ASN A 131 -9.91 0.48 -2.06
CA ASN A 131 -9.81 -0.78 -1.32
C ASN A 131 -9.35 -0.58 0.14
N LEU A 132 -8.75 0.56 0.51
CA LEU A 132 -8.49 0.91 1.90
C LEU A 132 -9.81 1.30 2.58
N ARG A 133 -10.43 0.34 3.27
CA ARG A 133 -11.71 0.54 3.95
C ARG A 133 -11.54 0.98 5.40
N TYR A 134 -10.49 0.51 6.07
CA TYR A 134 -10.24 0.75 7.50
C TYR A 134 -8.80 1.18 7.73
N MET A 135 -8.65 2.18 8.57
CA MET A 135 -7.35 2.51 9.18
C MET A 135 -7.18 1.70 10.47
N LYS A 136 -5.98 1.17 10.66
CA LYS A 136 -5.69 0.21 11.73
C LYS A 136 -4.62 0.76 12.68
N PRO A 137 -4.79 0.60 14.00
CA PRO A 137 -3.80 1.01 14.97
C PRO A 137 -2.42 0.38 14.71
N GLY A 138 -1.37 1.15 14.89
CA GLY A 138 0.02 0.69 14.69
C GLY A 138 0.49 0.71 13.23
N GLU A 139 -0.42 0.97 12.28
CA GLU A 139 -0.05 1.19 10.89
C GLU A 139 0.29 2.66 10.62
N GLY A 140 1.20 2.87 9.66
CA GLY A 140 1.50 4.17 9.11
C GLY A 140 0.81 4.35 7.77
N TYR A 141 0.45 5.59 7.46
CA TYR A 141 -0.23 5.94 6.22
C TYR A 141 0.47 7.09 5.52
N MET A 142 0.27 7.20 4.22
CA MET A 142 0.67 8.34 3.42
C MET A 142 -0.60 9.07 2.95
N LEU A 143 -0.72 10.36 3.29
CA LEU A 143 -1.82 11.22 2.83
C LEU A 143 -1.29 12.23 1.80
N LYS A 144 -1.76 12.15 0.56
CA LYS A 144 -1.48 13.13 -0.48
C LYS A 144 -2.55 14.21 -0.46
N ARG A 145 -2.16 15.44 -0.14
CA ARG A 145 -3.01 16.61 -0.18
C ARG A 145 -2.73 17.44 -1.43
N LYS A 146 -3.78 17.82 -2.15
CA LYS A 146 -3.69 18.66 -3.34
C LYS A 146 -3.68 20.16 -3.02
N LYS A 147 -4.45 20.56 -2.01
CA LYS A 147 -4.62 21.96 -1.61
C LYS A 147 -3.30 22.60 -1.16
N GLU A 148 -3.05 23.84 -1.61
CA GLU A 148 -1.81 24.57 -1.33
C GLU A 148 -1.65 24.94 0.15
N THR A 149 -2.77 25.22 0.84
CA THR A 149 -2.74 25.64 2.23
C THR A 149 -2.53 24.46 3.17
N ALA A 150 -1.57 24.60 4.06
CA ALA A 150 -1.41 23.64 5.16
C ALA A 150 -2.63 23.67 6.09
N THR A 151 -2.94 22.55 6.69
CA THR A 151 -3.99 22.41 7.71
C THR A 151 -3.60 21.37 8.77
N THR A 152 -4.48 21.19 9.74
CA THR A 152 -4.36 20.12 10.73
C THR A 152 -5.69 19.41 10.85
N PHE A 153 -5.66 18.15 11.24
CA PHE A 153 -6.85 17.41 11.62
C PHE A 153 -6.58 16.53 12.83
N THR A 154 -7.63 16.01 13.44
CA THR A 154 -7.56 15.01 14.50
C THR A 154 -8.34 13.78 14.10
N TYR A 155 -7.84 12.59 14.43
CA TYR A 155 -8.63 11.37 14.23
C TYR A 155 -9.88 11.39 15.13
N ALA A 156 -10.97 10.80 14.62
CA ALA A 156 -12.16 10.56 15.42
C ALA A 156 -11.79 9.74 16.66
N TYR A 157 -12.30 10.18 17.81
CA TYR A 157 -12.06 9.53 19.08
C TYR A 157 -13.26 8.69 19.51
N TYR A 158 -12.96 7.46 19.82
CA TYR A 158 -13.88 6.60 20.54
C TYR A 158 -13.22 6.21 21.86
N GLU A 159 -13.90 6.45 22.97
CA GLU A 159 -13.45 5.88 24.24
C GLU A 159 -13.49 4.36 24.10
N PRO A 160 -12.37 3.67 24.33
CA PRO A 160 -12.41 2.21 24.40
C PRO A 160 -13.39 1.85 25.51
N ASN A 161 -14.42 1.04 25.18
CA ASN A 161 -15.26 0.48 26.23
C ASN A 161 -14.35 -0.21 27.25
N SER A 162 -14.56 0.06 28.51
CA SER A 162 -13.76 -0.43 29.65
C SER A 162 -13.57 -1.94 29.71
N THR A 163 -14.32 -2.72 28.92
CA THR A 163 -14.21 -4.17 28.75
C THR A 163 -13.10 -4.63 27.80
N TYR A 164 -12.49 -3.74 27.03
CA TYR A 164 -11.40 -4.06 26.08
C TYR A 164 -10.00 -3.73 26.59
N PHE A 165 -9.90 -3.00 27.69
CA PHE A 165 -8.63 -2.59 28.28
C PHE A 165 -8.66 -2.98 29.75
N ASP A 166 -7.91 -4.00 30.09
CA ASP A 166 -7.59 -4.31 31.48
C ASP A 166 -6.99 -3.05 32.14
N ASP A 167 -7.23 -2.82 33.41
CA ASP A 167 -7.01 -1.60 34.21
C ASP A 167 -5.62 -0.90 34.08
N GLY A 168 -4.78 -1.32 33.17
CA GLY A 168 -3.52 -0.68 32.82
C GLY A 168 -3.68 0.40 31.74
N ASN A 169 -3.19 1.58 31.98
CA ASN A 169 -3.13 2.70 31.00
C ASN A 169 -2.21 2.44 29.80
N SER A 170 -1.68 1.24 29.62
CA SER A 170 -0.73 0.87 28.58
C SER A 170 -1.31 -0.17 27.63
N LEU A 171 -1.10 0.03 26.33
CA LEU A 171 -1.35 -0.96 25.29
C LEU A 171 -0.04 -1.64 24.92
N SER A 172 -0.04 -2.98 24.95
CA SER A 172 0.97 -3.79 24.29
C SER A 172 0.44 -4.19 22.92
N ARG A 173 1.25 -4.05 21.90
CA ARG A 173 0.90 -4.42 20.54
C ARG A 173 2.06 -5.13 19.88
N GLU A 174 1.73 -6.24 19.26
CA GLU A 174 2.62 -6.97 18.38
C GLU A 174 2.55 -6.36 16.97
N LEU A 175 3.69 -5.90 16.48
CA LEU A 175 3.86 -5.42 15.10
C LEU A 175 4.62 -6.48 14.33
N THR A 176 4.02 -7.02 13.29
CA THR A 176 4.69 -7.93 12.36
C THR A 176 5.33 -7.10 11.26
N MET A 177 6.62 -7.27 11.07
CA MET A 177 7.37 -6.72 9.94
C MET A 177 7.56 -7.85 8.93
N ASP A 178 6.80 -7.80 7.85
CA ASP A 178 6.96 -8.72 6.74
C ASP A 178 8.14 -8.30 5.87
N GLU A 179 8.81 -9.27 5.27
CA GLU A 179 9.81 -9.01 4.24
C GLU A 179 9.15 -8.27 3.06
N ALA A 180 9.70 -7.13 2.70
CA ALA A 180 9.19 -6.32 1.59
C ALA A 180 10.30 -6.11 0.57
N GLU A 181 10.08 -6.62 -0.62
CA GLU A 181 11.02 -6.46 -1.73
C GLU A 181 11.12 -5.00 -2.20
N TYR A 182 10.01 -4.24 -2.12
CA TYR A 182 9.90 -2.87 -2.64
C TYR A 182 9.49 -1.87 -1.56
N SER A 183 10.08 -0.67 -1.63
CA SER A 183 9.83 0.42 -0.66
C SER A 183 8.68 1.34 -1.04
N ASN A 184 8.30 1.39 -2.32
CA ASN A 184 7.30 2.32 -2.84
C ASN A 184 6.15 1.59 -3.52
N THR A 185 5.00 2.27 -3.60
CA THR A 185 3.83 1.76 -4.32
C THR A 185 3.23 2.84 -5.22
N MET A 186 2.65 2.43 -6.35
CA MET A 186 1.80 3.24 -7.22
C MET A 186 0.35 2.83 -6.99
N SER A 187 -0.56 3.80 -6.94
CA SER A 187 -2.01 3.58 -6.81
C SER A 187 -2.67 3.60 -8.18
N LEU A 188 -3.30 2.51 -8.58
CA LEU A 188 -4.04 2.39 -9.83
C LEU A 188 -5.54 2.25 -9.55
N THR A 189 -6.34 3.16 -10.10
CA THR A 189 -7.80 3.02 -10.20
C THR A 189 -8.15 2.74 -11.66
N ALA A 190 -8.74 1.57 -11.94
CA ALA A 190 -8.92 1.10 -13.31
C ALA A 190 -10.34 0.61 -13.59
N THR A 191 -10.70 0.68 -14.89
CA THR A 191 -11.76 -0.13 -15.49
C THR A 191 -11.14 -1.22 -16.35
N VAL A 192 -11.74 -2.39 -16.37
CA VAL A 192 -11.36 -3.52 -17.22
C VAL A 192 -12.31 -3.58 -18.41
N ASN A 193 -11.77 -3.56 -19.62
CA ASN A 193 -12.53 -3.63 -20.86
C ASN A 193 -12.13 -4.85 -21.69
N GLY A 194 -13.06 -5.37 -22.51
CA GLY A 194 -12.84 -6.51 -23.40
C GLY A 194 -13.05 -7.87 -22.77
N VAL A 195 -12.99 -7.99 -21.46
CA VAL A 195 -13.29 -9.19 -20.67
C VAL A 195 -14.15 -8.78 -19.49
N GLU A 196 -15.23 -9.50 -19.23
CA GLU A 196 -16.04 -9.31 -18.03
C GLU A 196 -15.36 -10.01 -16.85
N MET A 197 -15.12 -9.26 -15.78
CA MET A 197 -14.59 -9.80 -14.52
C MET A 197 -15.74 -10.37 -13.70
N GLU A 198 -15.59 -11.61 -13.26
CA GLU A 198 -16.54 -12.31 -12.39
C GLU A 198 -16.15 -12.13 -10.92
N SER A 199 -17.07 -12.48 -10.04
CA SER A 199 -16.79 -12.49 -8.60
C SER A 199 -15.66 -13.48 -8.27
N GLY A 200 -14.62 -12.99 -7.62
CA GLY A 200 -13.41 -13.77 -7.31
C GLY A 200 -12.28 -13.65 -8.31
N ASP A 201 -12.52 -13.01 -9.47
CA ASP A 201 -11.44 -12.70 -10.40
C ASP A 201 -10.48 -11.66 -9.80
N ARG A 202 -9.21 -11.76 -10.15
CA ARG A 202 -8.16 -10.80 -9.79
C ARG A 202 -7.52 -10.18 -11.02
N LEU A 203 -7.39 -8.88 -11.01
CA LEU A 203 -6.52 -8.15 -11.94
C LEU A 203 -5.10 -8.15 -11.38
N LEU A 204 -4.18 -8.78 -12.07
CA LEU A 204 -2.77 -8.83 -11.71
C LEU A 204 -2.01 -7.77 -12.50
N ALA A 205 -1.22 -6.94 -11.82
CA ALA A 205 -0.24 -6.07 -12.43
C ALA A 205 1.11 -6.79 -12.48
N MET A 206 1.74 -6.81 -13.65
CA MET A 206 2.91 -7.63 -13.94
C MET A 206 4.08 -6.79 -14.43
N ASN A 207 5.28 -7.08 -13.91
CA ASN A 207 6.55 -6.65 -14.47
C ASN A 207 7.26 -7.88 -15.07
N GLY A 208 7.14 -8.10 -16.37
CA GLY A 208 7.56 -9.36 -16.98
C GLY A 208 6.77 -10.56 -16.41
N ALA A 209 7.45 -11.47 -15.72
CA ALA A 209 6.83 -12.65 -15.10
C ALA A 209 6.49 -12.45 -13.61
N GLU A 210 6.85 -11.32 -13.04
CA GLU A 210 6.64 -11.01 -11.63
C GLU A 210 5.29 -10.32 -11.40
N ILE A 211 4.51 -10.78 -10.40
CA ILE A 211 3.31 -10.09 -9.94
C ILE A 211 3.76 -8.99 -8.97
N VAL A 212 3.50 -7.72 -9.33
CA VAL A 212 3.86 -6.55 -8.54
C VAL A 212 2.66 -5.85 -7.91
N GLY A 213 1.45 -6.33 -8.16
CA GLY A 213 0.22 -5.85 -7.56
C GLY A 213 -0.99 -6.67 -7.99
N GLU A 214 -2.03 -6.66 -7.16
CA GLU A 214 -3.30 -7.33 -7.46
C GLU A 214 -4.49 -6.56 -6.91
N GLY A 215 -5.65 -6.74 -7.52
CA GLY A 215 -6.91 -6.16 -7.06
C GLY A 215 -8.12 -6.87 -7.64
N SER A 216 -9.25 -6.77 -6.95
CA SER A 216 -10.54 -7.29 -7.40
C SER A 216 -11.51 -6.15 -7.68
N VAL A 217 -12.62 -6.45 -8.36
CA VAL A 217 -13.67 -5.47 -8.61
C VAL A 217 -14.31 -5.05 -7.29
N ALA A 218 -14.34 -3.75 -7.04
CA ALA A 218 -15.01 -3.17 -5.89
C ALA A 218 -16.53 -2.96 -6.15
N ASP A 219 -17.27 -2.57 -5.10
CA ASP A 219 -18.71 -2.37 -5.18
C ASP A 219 -19.14 -1.26 -6.18
N ASP A 220 -18.25 -0.36 -6.54
CA ASP A 220 -18.46 0.69 -7.53
C ASP A 220 -18.07 0.27 -8.97
N GLY A 221 -17.72 -1.00 -9.17
CA GLY A 221 -17.34 -1.56 -10.47
C GLY A 221 -15.93 -1.23 -10.93
N LEU A 222 -15.15 -0.56 -10.10
CA LEU A 222 -13.74 -0.23 -10.37
C LEU A 222 -12.81 -1.26 -9.75
N VAL A 223 -11.58 -1.34 -10.27
CA VAL A 223 -10.50 -2.13 -9.67
C VAL A 223 -9.45 -1.20 -9.10
N TYR A 224 -9.11 -1.41 -7.82
CA TYR A 224 -8.10 -0.66 -7.11
C TYR A 224 -6.89 -1.55 -6.86
N VAL A 225 -5.73 -1.15 -7.38
CA VAL A 225 -4.50 -1.94 -7.29
C VAL A 225 -3.37 -1.09 -6.72
N SER A 226 -2.78 -1.55 -5.61
CA SER A 226 -1.49 -1.03 -5.15
C SER A 226 -0.37 -1.83 -5.83
N ILE A 227 0.44 -1.16 -6.65
CA ILE A 227 1.49 -1.76 -7.45
C ILE A 227 2.82 -1.41 -6.79
N SER A 228 3.62 -2.43 -6.44
CA SER A 228 4.90 -2.28 -5.76
C SER A 228 6.07 -2.11 -6.74
N GLY A 229 7.07 -1.29 -6.37
CA GLY A 229 8.28 -1.08 -7.17
C GLY A 229 9.09 0.10 -6.67
N ASP A 230 10.38 0.16 -7.00
CA ASP A 230 11.28 1.23 -6.57
C ASP A 230 11.76 2.13 -7.70
N LYS A 231 11.57 1.72 -8.93
CA LYS A 231 11.98 2.47 -10.13
C LYS A 231 10.94 2.37 -11.23
N ARG A 232 10.99 3.29 -12.17
CA ARG A 232 10.12 3.30 -13.34
C ARG A 232 10.30 2.02 -14.14
N LEU A 233 9.20 1.31 -14.45
CA LEU A 233 9.18 0.08 -15.22
C LEU A 233 7.85 -0.11 -15.95
N PRO A 234 7.85 -0.84 -17.09
CA PRO A 234 6.63 -1.13 -17.81
C PRO A 234 5.79 -2.17 -17.09
N LEU A 235 4.48 -2.04 -17.23
CA LEU A 235 3.48 -2.94 -16.66
C LEU A 235 2.58 -3.53 -17.72
N SER A 236 2.39 -4.84 -17.65
CA SER A 236 1.33 -5.57 -18.31
C SER A 236 0.31 -6.05 -17.28
N PHE A 237 -0.86 -6.49 -17.74
CA PHE A 237 -1.92 -6.97 -16.86
C PHE A 237 -2.42 -8.34 -17.27
N ALA A 238 -2.89 -9.11 -16.28
CA ALA A 238 -3.54 -10.39 -16.48
C ALA A 238 -4.80 -10.48 -15.63
N ILE A 239 -5.82 -11.19 -16.09
CA ILE A 239 -6.98 -11.57 -15.28
C ILE A 239 -6.81 -13.02 -14.88
N GLU A 240 -6.82 -13.26 -13.58
CA GLU A 240 -6.81 -14.57 -12.96
C GLU A 240 -8.22 -14.94 -12.50
N ARG A 241 -8.67 -16.12 -12.88
CA ARG A 241 -9.95 -16.73 -12.47
C ARG A 241 -9.68 -18.11 -11.87
N GLY A 242 -9.76 -18.22 -10.56
CA GLY A 242 -9.32 -19.42 -9.84
C GLY A 242 -7.81 -19.64 -10.01
N GLU A 243 -7.42 -20.73 -10.69
CA GLU A 243 -6.01 -21.04 -10.99
C GLU A 243 -5.62 -20.70 -12.45
N ASP A 244 -6.56 -20.21 -13.26
CA ASP A 244 -6.36 -19.97 -14.68
C ASP A 244 -6.13 -18.49 -14.99
N ILE A 245 -5.25 -18.19 -15.94
CA ILE A 245 -5.12 -16.87 -16.56
C ILE A 245 -6.06 -16.82 -17.77
N VAL A 246 -7.15 -16.04 -17.66
CA VAL A 246 -8.19 -15.98 -18.70
C VAL A 246 -7.97 -14.88 -19.72
N ALA A 247 -7.16 -13.87 -19.40
CA ALA A 247 -6.79 -12.80 -20.33
C ALA A 247 -5.48 -12.13 -19.93
N THR A 248 -4.76 -11.58 -20.91
CA THR A 248 -3.53 -10.82 -20.70
C THR A 248 -3.48 -9.59 -21.61
N THR A 249 -2.69 -8.57 -21.21
CA THR A 249 -2.36 -7.44 -22.08
C THR A 249 -0.87 -7.46 -22.43
N GLY A 250 -0.46 -6.65 -23.42
CA GLY A 250 0.92 -6.21 -23.54
C GLY A 250 1.27 -5.19 -22.44
N GLU A 251 2.42 -4.54 -22.59
CA GLU A 251 2.82 -3.41 -21.76
C GLU A 251 1.94 -2.18 -22.08
N VAL A 252 1.08 -1.77 -21.15
CA VAL A 252 0.06 -0.71 -21.37
C VAL A 252 0.15 0.44 -20.36
N LEU A 253 0.94 0.29 -19.31
CA LEU A 253 1.11 1.30 -18.25
C LEU A 253 2.58 1.34 -17.83
N VAL A 254 3.01 2.46 -17.27
CA VAL A 254 4.33 2.62 -16.68
C VAL A 254 4.18 2.86 -15.19
N TYR A 255 4.83 2.03 -14.40
CA TYR A 255 4.95 2.23 -12.95
C TYR A 255 5.80 3.47 -12.64
N GLU A 256 5.36 4.25 -11.69
CA GLU A 256 6.11 5.37 -11.10
C GLU A 256 6.05 5.30 -9.56
N PRO A 257 7.20 5.37 -8.86
CA PRO A 257 7.21 5.37 -7.41
C PRO A 257 6.32 6.48 -6.82
N ASN A 258 5.39 6.09 -5.93
CA ASN A 258 4.37 6.97 -5.35
C ASN A 258 3.45 7.64 -6.39
N GLY A 259 3.40 7.11 -7.62
CA GLY A 259 2.52 7.55 -8.69
C GLY A 259 1.05 7.23 -8.40
N ILE A 260 0.18 7.91 -9.15
CA ILE A 260 -1.27 7.68 -9.15
C ILE A 260 -1.70 7.60 -10.60
N SER A 261 -2.39 6.53 -10.98
CA SER A 261 -2.97 6.35 -12.31
C SER A 261 -4.47 6.14 -12.20
N GLY A 262 -5.23 6.99 -12.86
CA GLY A 262 -6.68 7.00 -12.79
C GLY A 262 -7.26 7.56 -11.48
N SER A 263 -8.55 7.79 -11.51
CA SER A 263 -9.35 8.21 -10.35
C SER A 263 -10.74 7.56 -10.44
N PRO A 264 -11.57 7.61 -9.38
CA PRO A 264 -12.95 7.10 -9.47
C PRO A 264 -13.81 7.77 -10.54
N LYS A 265 -13.48 9.01 -10.94
CA LYS A 265 -14.18 9.74 -12.01
C LYS A 265 -13.63 9.46 -13.39
N GLU A 266 -12.32 9.31 -13.46
CA GLU A 266 -11.56 9.11 -14.70
C GLU A 266 -10.64 7.90 -14.50
N PRO A 267 -11.17 6.68 -14.45
CA PRO A 267 -10.37 5.48 -14.24
C PRO A 267 -9.48 5.20 -15.45
N THR A 268 -8.32 4.63 -15.19
CA THR A 268 -7.44 4.14 -16.25
C THR A 268 -8.09 2.92 -16.92
N ALA A 269 -8.28 2.98 -18.23
CA ALA A 269 -8.85 1.87 -18.99
C ALA A 269 -7.78 0.80 -19.28
N ILE A 270 -7.94 -0.39 -18.73
CA ILE A 270 -7.13 -1.57 -19.06
C ILE A 270 -7.89 -2.39 -20.10
N ASN A 271 -7.40 -2.38 -21.34
CA ASN A 271 -8.09 -3.03 -22.46
C ASN A 271 -7.50 -4.42 -22.73
N PHE A 272 -8.30 -5.44 -22.56
CA PHE A 272 -7.97 -6.81 -22.92
C PHE A 272 -8.52 -7.09 -24.32
N VAL A 273 -7.69 -7.69 -25.16
CA VAL A 273 -8.12 -8.18 -26.47
C VAL A 273 -8.63 -9.60 -26.28
N LYS A 274 -9.91 -9.85 -26.59
CA LYS A 274 -10.40 -11.23 -26.66
C LYS A 274 -9.65 -11.94 -27.78
N ASN A 275 -8.72 -12.80 -27.43
CA ASN A 275 -8.17 -13.74 -28.40
C ASN A 275 -9.16 -14.87 -28.60
N GLU A 276 -10.07 -14.72 -29.55
CA GLU A 276 -11.05 -15.76 -29.92
C GLU A 276 -10.41 -17.07 -30.42
N ASN A 277 -9.08 -17.14 -30.55
CA ASN A 277 -8.35 -18.23 -31.18
C ASN A 277 -7.10 -18.74 -30.47
N THR A 278 -6.91 -18.46 -29.19
CA THR A 278 -5.78 -19.09 -28.51
C THR A 278 -6.26 -20.24 -27.62
N LEU A 279 -6.64 -21.35 -28.23
CA LEU A 279 -6.36 -22.66 -27.63
C LEU A 279 -4.85 -22.66 -27.41
N MET A 280 -4.39 -22.32 -26.19
CA MET A 280 -2.97 -22.42 -25.87
C MET A 280 -2.54 -23.84 -26.15
N GLN A 281 -1.66 -23.99 -27.13
CA GLN A 281 -1.05 -25.29 -27.44
C GLN A 281 -0.31 -25.77 -26.18
N GLU A 282 -0.16 -27.09 -26.05
CA GLU A 282 0.64 -27.65 -24.96
C GLU A 282 2.05 -27.01 -24.93
N GLY A 283 2.49 -26.66 -23.71
CA GLY A 283 3.79 -26.08 -23.47
C GLY A 283 3.79 -24.91 -22.49
N TRP A 284 4.97 -24.36 -22.30
CA TRP A 284 5.22 -23.21 -21.44
C TRP A 284 5.08 -21.90 -22.21
N TYR A 285 4.45 -20.92 -21.59
CA TYR A 285 4.26 -19.56 -22.12
C TYR A 285 4.53 -18.52 -21.03
N THR A 286 5.02 -17.37 -21.48
CA THR A 286 4.99 -16.17 -20.63
C THR A 286 3.54 -15.70 -20.50
N LEU A 287 3.27 -14.81 -19.54
CA LEU A 287 1.94 -14.20 -19.39
C LEU A 287 1.55 -13.34 -20.60
N GLN A 288 2.52 -12.90 -21.41
CA GLN A 288 2.28 -12.18 -22.67
C GLN A 288 1.95 -13.14 -23.84
N GLY A 289 1.84 -14.45 -23.58
CA GLY A 289 1.49 -15.45 -24.60
C GLY A 289 2.68 -15.89 -25.48
N VAL A 290 3.92 -15.52 -25.13
CA VAL A 290 5.11 -15.97 -25.85
C VAL A 290 5.45 -17.40 -25.44
N LYS A 291 5.46 -18.33 -26.42
CA LYS A 291 5.82 -19.74 -26.16
C LYS A 291 7.30 -19.87 -25.81
N LEU A 292 7.56 -20.56 -24.71
CA LEU A 292 8.91 -20.88 -24.26
C LEU A 292 9.32 -22.27 -24.84
N PRO A 293 10.58 -22.44 -25.27
CA PRO A 293 11.05 -23.71 -25.81
C PRO A 293 11.18 -24.80 -24.73
N THR A 294 11.40 -24.42 -23.51
CA THR A 294 11.59 -25.31 -22.35
C THR A 294 10.88 -24.71 -21.10
N ALA A 295 10.86 -25.48 -20.02
CA ALA A 295 10.44 -24.94 -18.71
C ALA A 295 11.30 -23.73 -18.33
N PRO A 296 10.70 -22.64 -17.78
CA PRO A 296 11.46 -21.46 -17.41
C PRO A 296 12.37 -21.75 -16.20
N GLU A 297 13.60 -21.23 -16.25
CA GLU A 297 14.59 -21.35 -15.18
C GLU A 297 14.54 -20.17 -14.19
N ARG A 298 13.89 -19.06 -14.60
CA ARG A 298 13.75 -17.88 -13.75
C ARG A 298 12.49 -17.98 -12.91
N SER A 299 12.58 -17.57 -11.66
CA SER A 299 11.42 -17.43 -10.78
C SER A 299 10.41 -16.47 -11.41
N GLY A 300 9.13 -16.79 -11.26
CA GLY A 300 8.07 -15.96 -11.83
C GLY A 300 6.78 -16.73 -12.08
N VAL A 301 5.81 -16.04 -12.67
CA VAL A 301 4.52 -16.62 -13.06
C VAL A 301 4.50 -16.88 -14.57
N TYR A 302 4.16 -18.10 -14.91
CA TYR A 302 4.09 -18.59 -16.30
C TYR A 302 2.78 -19.31 -16.54
N ILE A 303 2.51 -19.67 -17.78
CA ILE A 303 1.37 -20.49 -18.17
C ILE A 303 1.89 -21.83 -18.71
N LEU A 304 1.42 -22.93 -18.15
CA LEU A 304 1.66 -24.28 -18.65
C LEU A 304 0.32 -24.90 -19.03
N ASN A 305 0.16 -25.21 -20.33
CA ASN A 305 -1.08 -25.83 -20.84
C ASN A 305 -2.36 -25.05 -20.44
N GLY A 306 -2.30 -23.72 -20.47
CA GLY A 306 -3.41 -22.83 -20.12
C GLY A 306 -3.58 -22.53 -18.62
N ARG A 307 -2.76 -23.14 -17.74
CA ARG A 307 -2.85 -22.95 -16.28
C ARG A 307 -1.68 -22.15 -15.74
N LYS A 308 -1.96 -21.32 -14.77
CA LYS A 308 -0.93 -20.57 -14.03
C LYS A 308 0.04 -21.54 -13.34
N GLN A 309 1.33 -21.28 -13.49
CA GLN A 309 2.41 -21.97 -12.80
C GLN A 309 3.36 -20.95 -12.18
N VAL A 310 3.67 -21.12 -10.90
CA VAL A 310 4.67 -20.33 -10.18
C VAL A 310 5.98 -21.13 -10.17
N VAL A 311 7.01 -20.59 -10.81
CA VAL A 311 8.38 -21.13 -10.76
C VAL A 311 9.12 -20.36 -9.67
N ARG A 312 9.71 -21.10 -8.73
CA ARG A 312 10.44 -20.55 -7.56
C ARG A 312 11.93 -20.70 -7.74
#